data_a807cc1568ecfbad7ee3df2110578a9d
#
_entry.id   a807cc1568ecfbad7ee3df2110578a9d
#
_cell.length_a   1.000
_cell.length_b   1.000
_cell.length_c   1.000
_cell.angle_alpha   90.00
_cell.angle_beta   90.00
_cell.angle_gamma   90.00
#
_symmetry.space_group_name_H-M   'P 1'
#
loop_
_entity.id
_entity.type
_entity.pdbx_description
1 polymer ?
#
loop_
_entity_poly.entity_id
_entity_poly.type
_entity_poly.pdbx_seq_one_letter_code
_entity_poly.pdbx_strand_id
1 'polypeptide(L)'
;KKKNIMRILFLGDVVGDSGCSKIINNLSSEIKKKNIDFVIVNAENAATSGVGLTKEICEEFFNCGVDVITTGNHVWDQKEIMNFIEKERRLLRPKNLIEPAPGKGFEIFTTKENLKVGVLNLMGNVFMKKCEDVFETSKKFLKDHKLKEDYDILIVDFHGEITSEKNAIGHFFDGRATLVIGTHTHIPTNDARVLKN
;
A
#
# COMPACT_ATOMS: atom_id res chain seq x y z
N LYS A 1 -26.95 -14.45 10.56
CA LYS A 1 -25.66 -14.49 9.81
C LYS A 1 -24.64 -13.78 10.66
N LYS A 2 -23.58 -14.47 11.16
CA LYS A 2 -22.41 -13.81 11.76
C LYS A 2 -21.85 -12.85 10.69
N LYS A 3 -21.76 -11.55 10.97
CA LYS A 3 -20.99 -10.63 10.17
C LYS A 3 -19.53 -11.10 10.24
N ASN A 4 -18.99 -11.63 9.17
CA ASN A 4 -17.58 -11.93 9.10
C ASN A 4 -16.84 -10.59 9.17
N ILE A 5 -16.14 -10.35 10.27
CA ILE A 5 -15.30 -9.18 10.45
C ILE A 5 -13.96 -9.54 9.82
N MET A 6 -13.62 -8.90 8.71
CA MET A 6 -12.28 -9.00 8.09
C MET A 6 -11.28 -8.17 8.88
N ARG A 7 -10.14 -8.77 9.20
CA ARG A 7 -9.02 -8.10 9.88
C ARG A 7 -7.88 -7.87 8.91
N ILE A 8 -7.58 -6.63 8.67
CA ILE A 8 -6.49 -6.21 7.79
C ILE A 8 -5.36 -5.65 8.65
N LEU A 9 -4.14 -6.11 8.41
CA LEU A 9 -2.92 -5.54 8.97
C LEU A 9 -2.24 -4.69 7.89
N PHE A 10 -1.99 -3.44 8.21
CA PHE A 10 -1.15 -2.55 7.41
C PHE A 10 0.11 -2.22 8.19
N LEU A 11 1.27 -2.47 7.60
CA LEU A 11 2.59 -2.11 8.12
C LEU A 11 3.16 -0.99 7.23
N GLY A 12 3.35 0.19 7.82
CA GLY A 12 3.94 1.35 7.13
C GLY A 12 5.46 1.24 7.05
N ASP A 13 6.03 1.95 6.17
CA ASP A 13 7.44 2.17 5.82
C ASP A 13 8.45 1.28 6.59
N VAL A 14 8.65 0.07 6.08
CA VAL A 14 9.65 -0.86 6.63
C VAL A 14 11.03 -0.39 6.22
N VAL A 15 11.92 -0.17 7.19
CA VAL A 15 13.24 0.42 6.96
C VAL A 15 14.34 -0.59 7.30
N GLY A 16 15.13 -0.94 6.27
CA GLY A 16 16.37 -1.70 6.39
C GLY A 16 16.24 -3.06 7.07
N ASP A 17 17.37 -3.64 7.41
CA ASP A 17 17.46 -5.02 7.94
C ASP A 17 16.70 -5.21 9.25
N SER A 18 16.67 -4.22 10.12
CA SER A 18 15.98 -4.30 11.41
C SER A 18 14.47 -4.41 11.25
N GLY A 19 13.90 -3.60 10.34
CA GLY A 19 12.48 -3.64 9.99
C GLY A 19 12.12 -4.97 9.32
N CYS A 20 12.89 -5.37 8.32
CA CYS A 20 12.72 -6.65 7.61
C CYS A 20 12.76 -7.85 8.54
N SER A 21 13.82 -7.96 9.37
CA SER A 21 13.98 -9.06 10.33
C SER A 21 12.80 -9.13 11.31
N LYS A 22 12.29 -7.98 11.75
CA LYS A 22 11.13 -7.95 12.66
C LYS A 22 9.88 -8.54 12.01
N ILE A 23 9.64 -8.23 10.75
CA ILE A 23 8.49 -8.76 9.99
C ILE A 23 8.69 -10.25 9.72
N ILE A 24 9.80 -10.64 9.11
CA ILE A 24 10.07 -12.02 8.70
C ILE A 24 9.96 -12.99 9.89
N ASN A 25 10.52 -12.60 11.04
CA ASN A 25 10.56 -13.47 12.22
C ASN A 25 9.23 -13.54 12.99
N ASN A 26 8.30 -12.57 12.83
CA ASN A 26 7.13 -12.49 13.70
C ASN A 26 5.79 -12.52 12.97
N LEU A 27 5.73 -12.09 11.71
CA LEU A 27 4.46 -11.87 11.00
C LEU A 27 3.57 -13.11 10.97
N SER A 28 4.11 -14.27 10.61
CA SER A 28 3.33 -15.52 10.54
C SER A 28 2.69 -15.89 11.87
N SER A 29 3.36 -15.62 13.00
CA SER A 29 2.80 -15.86 14.34
C SER A 29 1.72 -14.85 14.70
N GLU A 30 1.92 -13.57 14.37
CA GLU A 30 0.94 -12.52 14.63
C GLU A 30 -0.33 -12.68 13.77
N ILE A 31 -0.19 -13.12 12.51
CA ILE A 31 -1.34 -13.45 11.64
C ILE A 31 -2.23 -14.49 12.34
N LYS A 32 -1.64 -15.58 12.83
CA LYS A 32 -2.38 -16.64 13.53
C LYS A 32 -2.99 -16.15 14.84
N LYS A 33 -2.19 -15.49 15.68
CA LYS A 33 -2.59 -14.99 17.00
C LYS A 33 -3.74 -13.99 16.94
N LYS A 34 -3.74 -13.10 15.95
CA LYS A 34 -4.73 -12.03 15.80
C LYS A 34 -5.84 -12.35 14.80
N ASN A 35 -5.80 -13.54 14.17
CA ASN A 35 -6.68 -13.93 13.08
C ASN A 35 -6.74 -12.85 11.98
N ILE A 36 -5.57 -12.49 11.44
CA ILE A 36 -5.46 -11.51 10.36
C ILE A 36 -5.77 -12.19 9.03
N ASP A 37 -6.62 -11.58 8.23
CA ASP A 37 -7.11 -12.12 6.97
C ASP A 37 -6.35 -11.58 5.75
N PHE A 38 -5.75 -10.39 5.88
CA PHE A 38 -5.03 -9.73 4.77
C PHE A 38 -3.93 -8.81 5.29
N VAL A 39 -2.74 -8.86 4.68
CA VAL A 39 -1.56 -8.11 5.11
C VAL A 39 -1.02 -7.25 3.98
N ILE A 40 -0.89 -5.96 4.23
CA ILE A 40 -0.27 -4.97 3.33
C ILE A 40 0.97 -4.41 4.02
N VAL A 41 2.06 -4.28 3.27
CA VAL A 41 3.33 -3.71 3.77
C VAL A 41 3.81 -2.64 2.80
N ASN A 42 4.08 -1.42 3.29
CA ASN A 42 4.88 -0.48 2.53
C ASN A 42 6.36 -0.82 2.76
N ALA A 43 7.04 -1.26 1.70
CA ALA A 43 8.41 -1.76 1.75
C ALA A 43 9.40 -0.92 0.93
N GLU A 44 9.08 0.33 0.64
CA GLU A 44 9.94 1.16 -0.20
C GLU A 44 11.34 1.42 0.36
N ASN A 45 11.52 1.25 1.68
CA ASN A 45 12.79 1.46 2.41
C ASN A 45 13.39 0.14 2.93
N ALA A 46 12.93 -1.01 2.46
CA ALA A 46 13.25 -2.30 3.03
C ALA A 46 14.70 -2.78 2.76
N ALA A 47 15.33 -2.34 1.68
CA ALA A 47 16.71 -2.72 1.37
C ALA A 47 17.67 -2.34 2.51
N THR A 48 18.77 -3.09 2.66
CA THR A 48 19.83 -2.84 3.65
C THR A 48 20.35 -1.41 3.65
N SER A 49 20.36 -0.76 2.48
CA SER A 49 20.70 0.67 2.33
C SER A 49 19.67 1.62 2.94
N GLY A 50 18.50 1.13 3.33
CA GLY A 50 17.38 1.93 3.83
C GLY A 50 16.54 2.57 2.72
N VAL A 51 16.80 2.29 1.44
CA VAL A 51 16.06 2.82 0.29
C VAL A 51 15.86 1.77 -0.79
N GLY A 52 14.64 1.67 -1.30
CA GLY A 52 14.24 0.69 -2.31
C GLY A 52 13.92 -0.69 -1.74
N LEU A 53 13.58 -1.61 -2.62
CA LEU A 53 13.20 -2.98 -2.34
C LEU A 53 13.95 -3.93 -3.26
N THR A 54 14.57 -4.98 -2.72
CA THR A 54 15.20 -6.04 -3.48
C THR A 54 14.22 -7.17 -3.77
N LYS A 55 14.53 -7.97 -4.79
CA LYS A 55 13.73 -9.16 -5.13
C LYS A 55 13.70 -10.17 -3.98
N GLU A 56 14.83 -10.39 -3.34
CA GLU A 56 14.98 -11.31 -2.21
C GLU A 56 14.05 -10.92 -1.04
N ILE A 57 14.07 -9.66 -0.60
CA ILE A 57 13.20 -9.17 0.47
C ILE A 57 11.72 -9.26 0.08
N CYS A 58 11.40 -8.97 -1.18
CA CYS A 58 10.05 -9.11 -1.71
C CYS A 58 9.54 -10.54 -1.58
N GLU A 59 10.36 -11.53 -1.97
CA GLU A 59 10.04 -12.96 -1.85
C GLU A 59 9.92 -13.40 -0.39
N GLU A 60 10.82 -12.96 0.50
CA GLU A 60 10.76 -13.25 1.93
C GLU A 60 9.48 -12.71 2.59
N PHE A 61 9.06 -11.51 2.23
CA PHE A 61 7.80 -10.93 2.73
C PHE A 61 6.60 -11.75 2.29
N PHE A 62 6.53 -12.15 1.03
CA PHE A 62 5.44 -13.01 0.56
C PHE A 62 5.46 -14.38 1.26
N ASN A 63 6.63 -14.96 1.46
CA ASN A 63 6.80 -16.25 2.14
C ASN A 63 6.39 -16.20 3.63
N CYS A 64 6.56 -15.07 4.31
CA CYS A 64 6.15 -14.93 5.71
C CYS A 64 4.68 -14.52 5.90
N GLY A 65 3.94 -14.26 4.79
CA GLY A 65 2.49 -14.04 4.81
C GLY A 65 2.01 -12.64 4.45
N VAL A 66 2.85 -11.83 3.79
CA VAL A 66 2.42 -10.56 3.18
C VAL A 66 1.62 -10.86 1.92
N ASP A 67 0.44 -10.26 1.78
CA ASP A 67 -0.41 -10.40 0.60
C ASP A 67 -0.08 -9.36 -0.47
N VAL A 68 0.24 -8.13 -0.08
CA VAL A 68 0.54 -7.02 -0.99
C VAL A 68 1.67 -6.15 -0.44
N ILE A 69 2.57 -5.75 -1.32
CA ILE A 69 3.60 -4.76 -1.04
C ILE A 69 3.25 -3.47 -1.79
N THR A 70 3.23 -2.35 -1.08
CA THR A 70 3.19 -1.00 -1.65
C THR A 70 4.56 -0.34 -1.54
N THR A 71 4.76 0.72 -2.31
CA THR A 71 6.02 1.47 -2.36
C THR A 71 5.77 2.99 -2.36
N GLY A 72 6.78 3.77 -2.68
CA GLY A 72 6.72 5.22 -2.72
C GLY A 72 7.80 5.84 -3.60
N ASN A 73 8.38 6.96 -3.17
CA ASN A 73 9.38 7.70 -3.95
C ASN A 73 10.73 6.97 -4.13
N HIS A 74 11.01 5.94 -3.33
CA HIS A 74 12.22 5.12 -3.43
C HIS A 74 12.05 3.85 -4.26
N VAL A 75 10.90 3.67 -4.93
CA VAL A 75 10.58 2.45 -5.69
C VAL A 75 11.67 2.04 -6.69
N TRP A 76 12.38 2.99 -7.30
CA TRP A 76 13.42 2.74 -8.32
C TRP A 76 14.86 2.76 -7.78
N ASP A 77 15.05 2.92 -6.47
CA ASP A 77 16.40 3.10 -5.91
C ASP A 77 17.19 1.78 -5.89
N GLN A 78 16.50 0.62 -5.83
CA GLN A 78 17.09 -0.68 -6.18
C GLN A 78 16.72 -1.03 -7.62
N LYS A 79 17.67 -0.83 -8.55
CA LYS A 79 17.42 -0.94 -10.00
C LYS A 79 16.89 -2.30 -10.44
N GLU A 80 17.18 -3.36 -9.70
CA GLU A 80 16.71 -4.70 -10.02
C GLU A 80 15.18 -4.85 -10.01
N ILE A 81 14.46 -3.97 -9.26
CA ILE A 81 13.01 -3.98 -9.22
C ILE A 81 12.39 -3.85 -10.61
N MET A 82 13.05 -3.12 -11.52
CA MET A 82 12.63 -2.95 -12.92
C MET A 82 12.49 -4.29 -13.67
N ASN A 83 13.23 -5.32 -13.25
CA ASN A 83 13.25 -6.62 -13.91
C ASN A 83 12.09 -7.53 -13.50
N PHE A 84 11.43 -7.25 -12.37
CA PHE A 84 10.40 -8.16 -11.84
C PHE A 84 9.06 -7.49 -11.49
N ILE A 85 9.00 -6.17 -11.26
CA ILE A 85 7.77 -5.47 -10.85
C ILE A 85 6.60 -5.66 -11.83
N GLU A 86 6.89 -5.75 -13.13
CA GLU A 86 5.87 -5.96 -14.17
C GLU A 86 5.16 -7.33 -14.04
N LYS A 87 5.88 -8.33 -13.52
CA LYS A 87 5.40 -9.72 -13.41
C LYS A 87 4.82 -10.05 -12.04
N GLU A 88 5.17 -9.27 -11.01
CA GLU A 88 4.70 -9.50 -9.64
C GLU A 88 3.49 -8.60 -9.34
N ARG A 89 2.29 -9.15 -9.54
CA ARG A 89 1.05 -8.42 -9.33
C ARG A 89 0.80 -7.97 -7.88
N ARG A 90 1.49 -8.57 -6.90
CA ARG A 90 1.39 -8.22 -5.48
C ARG A 90 2.33 -7.09 -5.08
N LEU A 91 3.15 -6.58 -6.01
CA LEU A 91 4.03 -5.45 -5.80
C LEU A 91 3.51 -4.23 -6.54
N LEU A 92 3.09 -3.22 -5.78
CA LEU A 92 2.50 -2.00 -6.32
C LEU A 92 3.44 -0.80 -6.17
N ARG A 93 3.52 -0.02 -7.24
CA ARG A 93 4.18 1.29 -7.23
C ARG A 93 3.13 2.41 -7.17
N PRO A 94 3.49 3.66 -6.83
CA PRO A 94 2.52 4.75 -6.91
C PRO A 94 1.89 4.85 -8.31
N LYS A 95 0.55 4.90 -8.35
CA LYS A 95 -0.22 4.93 -9.61
C LYS A 95 0.03 6.19 -10.42
N ASN A 96 0.31 7.28 -9.74
CA ASN A 96 0.56 8.59 -10.36
C ASN A 96 2.04 8.86 -10.69
N LEU A 97 2.88 7.83 -10.82
CA LEU A 97 4.19 8.02 -11.43
C LEU A 97 4.04 8.40 -12.90
N ILE A 98 5.00 9.22 -13.40
CA ILE A 98 5.00 9.65 -14.79
C ILE A 98 5.23 8.46 -15.70
N GLU A 99 4.35 8.27 -16.66
CA GLU A 99 4.44 7.18 -17.62
C GLU A 99 5.48 7.46 -18.76
N PRO A 100 6.14 6.45 -19.33
CA PRO A 100 5.94 5.03 -19.02
C PRO A 100 6.71 4.59 -17.78
N ALA A 101 6.02 3.89 -16.87
CA ALA A 101 6.61 3.30 -15.68
C ALA A 101 6.16 1.84 -15.54
N PRO A 102 7.08 0.86 -15.39
CA PRO A 102 6.71 -0.55 -15.28
C PRO A 102 5.94 -0.84 -13.97
N GLY A 103 5.18 -1.92 -13.98
CA GLY A 103 4.38 -2.34 -12.83
C GLY A 103 3.06 -1.58 -12.69
N LYS A 104 2.29 -1.94 -11.68
CA LYS A 104 0.95 -1.41 -11.45
C LYS A 104 0.88 -0.57 -10.19
N GLY A 105 -0.07 0.38 -10.17
CA GLY A 105 -0.37 1.18 -8.97
C GLY A 105 -1.68 0.78 -8.29
N PHE A 106 -2.40 -0.19 -8.87
CA PHE A 106 -3.65 -0.72 -8.34
C PHE A 106 -3.82 -2.18 -8.77
N GLU A 107 -4.33 -3.00 -7.84
CA GLU A 107 -4.69 -4.38 -8.15
C GLU A 107 -5.82 -4.84 -7.20
N ILE A 108 -6.61 -5.84 -7.64
CA ILE A 108 -7.68 -6.46 -6.85
C ILE A 108 -7.25 -7.87 -6.47
N PHE A 109 -7.36 -8.18 -5.18
CA PHE A 109 -7.02 -9.46 -4.59
C PHE A 109 -8.28 -10.14 -4.04
N THR A 110 -8.38 -11.44 -4.21
CA THR A 110 -9.47 -12.22 -3.63
C THR A 110 -8.98 -12.93 -2.38
N THR A 111 -9.63 -12.70 -1.25
CA THR A 111 -9.32 -13.36 0.01
C THR A 111 -9.83 -14.81 0.02
N LYS A 112 -9.40 -15.58 1.04
CA LYS A 112 -9.88 -16.96 1.26
C LYS A 112 -11.41 -17.03 1.45
N GLU A 113 -12.02 -15.96 1.95
CA GLU A 113 -13.46 -15.84 2.17
C GLU A 113 -14.19 -15.23 0.95
N ASN A 114 -13.51 -15.16 -0.19
CA ASN A 114 -14.05 -14.67 -1.45
C ASN A 114 -14.42 -13.18 -1.47
N LEU A 115 -13.84 -12.39 -0.56
CA LEU A 115 -13.95 -10.93 -0.58
C LEU A 115 -12.90 -10.33 -1.53
N LYS A 116 -13.29 -9.35 -2.30
CA LYS A 116 -12.40 -8.60 -3.19
C LYS A 116 -11.83 -7.38 -2.48
N VAL A 117 -10.52 -7.34 -2.34
CA VAL A 117 -9.76 -6.21 -1.76
C VAL A 117 -9.00 -5.50 -2.85
N GLY A 118 -9.40 -4.27 -3.17
CA GLY A 118 -8.63 -3.37 -4.00
C GLY A 118 -7.55 -2.68 -3.15
N VAL A 119 -6.31 -2.64 -3.64
CA VAL A 119 -5.21 -1.88 -3.04
C VAL A 119 -4.72 -0.86 -4.04
N LEU A 120 -4.79 0.41 -3.69
CA LEU A 120 -4.34 1.55 -4.48
C LEU A 120 -3.16 2.22 -3.79
N ASN A 121 -2.03 2.32 -4.49
CA ASN A 121 -0.88 3.07 -4.02
C ASN A 121 -0.80 4.41 -4.76
N LEU A 122 -0.68 5.50 -4.03
CA LEU A 122 -0.58 6.87 -4.54
C LEU A 122 0.60 7.59 -3.91
N MET A 123 1.16 8.58 -4.60
CA MET A 123 2.21 9.45 -4.08
C MET A 123 1.74 10.91 -4.06
N GLY A 124 2.09 11.65 -3.01
CA GLY A 124 1.83 13.07 -2.90
C GLY A 124 2.63 13.89 -3.91
N ASN A 125 2.19 15.12 -4.12
CA ASN A 125 2.87 16.06 -5.02
C ASN A 125 3.76 17.06 -4.25
N VAL A 126 3.39 17.39 -3.02
CA VAL A 126 4.05 18.45 -2.24
C VAL A 126 5.28 17.91 -1.51
N PHE A 127 6.44 18.45 -1.84
CA PHE A 127 7.78 18.04 -1.38
C PHE A 127 8.17 16.59 -1.73
N MET A 128 7.48 15.99 -2.71
CA MET A 128 7.77 14.65 -3.20
C MET A 128 8.49 14.67 -4.54
N LYS A 129 9.02 13.53 -4.99
CA LYS A 129 9.53 13.37 -6.36
C LYS A 129 8.43 13.70 -7.37
N LYS A 130 8.81 14.28 -8.52
CA LYS A 130 7.86 14.67 -9.56
C LYS A 130 7.01 13.48 -10.01
N CYS A 131 5.70 13.66 -9.95
CA CYS A 131 4.69 12.70 -10.39
C CYS A 131 3.49 13.44 -10.98
N GLU A 132 2.54 12.72 -11.55
CA GLU A 132 1.25 13.26 -12.00
C GLU A 132 0.44 13.76 -10.80
N ASP A 133 -0.49 14.70 -11.05
CA ASP A 133 -1.38 15.22 -10.02
C ASP A 133 -2.18 14.09 -9.37
N VAL A 134 -2.07 13.97 -8.05
CA VAL A 134 -2.68 12.87 -7.30
C VAL A 134 -4.21 12.96 -7.29
N PHE A 135 -4.79 14.16 -7.28
CA PHE A 135 -6.25 14.32 -7.31
C PHE A 135 -6.81 14.00 -8.69
N GLU A 136 -6.15 14.43 -9.76
CA GLU A 136 -6.58 14.08 -11.12
C GLU A 136 -6.43 12.59 -11.39
N THR A 137 -5.35 11.97 -10.93
CA THR A 137 -5.18 10.50 -11.00
C THR A 137 -6.27 9.79 -10.21
N SER A 138 -6.58 10.27 -9.00
CA SER A 138 -7.65 9.70 -8.16
C SER A 138 -9.04 9.87 -8.79
N LYS A 139 -9.34 11.00 -9.42
CA LYS A 139 -10.60 11.21 -10.17
C LYS A 139 -10.75 10.22 -11.31
N LYS A 140 -9.68 10.04 -12.11
CA LYS A 140 -9.68 9.06 -13.22
C LYS A 140 -9.89 7.65 -12.67
N PHE A 141 -9.17 7.27 -11.60
CA PHE A 141 -9.31 5.98 -10.97
C PHE A 141 -10.76 5.71 -10.49
N LEU A 142 -11.36 6.66 -9.78
CA LEU A 142 -12.73 6.53 -9.25
C LEU A 142 -13.83 6.54 -10.33
N LYS A 143 -13.52 7.02 -11.53
CA LYS A 143 -14.43 6.93 -12.69
C LYS A 143 -14.51 5.49 -13.20
N ASP A 144 -13.38 4.79 -13.18
CA ASP A 144 -13.23 3.46 -13.78
C ASP A 144 -13.44 2.33 -12.75
N HIS A 145 -13.36 2.64 -11.45
CA HIS A 145 -13.41 1.67 -10.35
C HIS A 145 -14.30 2.13 -9.21
N LYS A 146 -15.24 1.29 -8.78
CA LYS A 146 -16.22 1.63 -7.78
C LYS A 146 -16.28 0.65 -6.64
N LEU A 147 -16.30 1.19 -5.41
CA LEU A 147 -16.53 0.42 -4.19
C LEU A 147 -17.90 -0.26 -4.22
N LYS A 148 -17.96 -1.53 -3.84
CA LYS A 148 -19.13 -2.41 -3.84
C LYS A 148 -19.61 -2.88 -5.23
N GLU A 149 -19.05 -2.37 -6.32
CA GLU A 149 -19.28 -2.88 -7.68
C GLU A 149 -18.10 -3.75 -8.12
N ASP A 150 -16.87 -3.22 -8.12
CA ASP A 150 -15.67 -3.91 -8.57
C ASP A 150 -14.96 -4.65 -7.44
N TYR A 151 -14.99 -4.10 -6.22
CA TYR A 151 -14.37 -4.65 -5.01
C TYR A 151 -15.21 -4.35 -3.76
N ASP A 152 -15.11 -5.20 -2.76
CA ASP A 152 -15.82 -5.07 -1.48
C ASP A 152 -15.15 -4.05 -0.56
N ILE A 153 -13.81 -3.97 -0.64
CA ILE A 153 -12.94 -3.14 0.21
C ILE A 153 -11.95 -2.43 -0.68
N LEU A 154 -11.73 -1.14 -0.48
CA LEU A 154 -10.64 -0.37 -1.07
C LEU A 154 -9.74 0.16 0.04
N ILE A 155 -8.46 -0.19 -0.04
CA ILE A 155 -7.39 0.35 0.79
C ILE A 155 -6.53 1.26 -0.07
N VAL A 156 -6.30 2.49 0.40
CA VAL A 156 -5.43 3.46 -0.26
C VAL A 156 -4.21 3.69 0.62
N ASP A 157 -3.03 3.34 0.12
CA ASP A 157 -1.75 3.78 0.67
C ASP A 157 -1.36 5.09 -0.01
N PHE A 158 -1.43 6.18 0.73
CA PHE A 158 -1.03 7.51 0.27
C PHE A 158 0.34 7.87 0.82
N HIS A 159 1.35 7.73 -0.03
CA HIS A 159 2.74 7.99 0.30
C HIS A 159 3.07 9.47 0.10
N GLY A 160 3.09 10.27 1.15
CA GLY A 160 3.25 11.73 1.03
C GLY A 160 3.89 12.38 2.26
N GLU A 161 4.57 13.51 2.04
CA GLU A 161 5.27 14.24 3.09
C GLU A 161 4.29 15.04 3.96
N ILE A 162 3.42 15.84 3.33
CA ILE A 162 2.65 16.86 4.03
C ILE A 162 1.37 16.32 4.65
N THR A 163 1.16 16.63 5.94
CA THR A 163 -0.05 16.28 6.70
C THR A 163 -1.34 16.78 6.03
N SER A 164 -1.34 18.01 5.50
CA SER A 164 -2.51 18.57 4.84
C SER A 164 -2.91 17.82 3.59
N GLU A 165 -1.94 17.36 2.78
CA GLU A 165 -2.20 16.56 1.58
C GLU A 165 -2.74 15.17 1.95
N LYS A 166 -2.16 14.51 2.98
CA LYS A 166 -2.66 13.24 3.54
C LYS A 166 -4.12 13.37 3.98
N ASN A 167 -4.46 14.43 4.73
CA ASN A 167 -5.83 14.69 5.15
C ASN A 167 -6.76 15.00 3.97
N ALA A 168 -6.31 15.80 3.01
CA ALA A 168 -7.10 16.14 1.82
C ALA A 168 -7.45 14.90 1.00
N ILE A 169 -6.50 13.98 0.80
CA ILE A 169 -6.75 12.69 0.13
C ILE A 169 -7.71 11.82 0.96
N GLY A 170 -7.55 11.76 2.29
CA GLY A 170 -8.50 11.06 3.15
C GLY A 170 -9.94 11.54 2.95
N HIS A 171 -10.15 12.85 2.97
CA HIS A 171 -11.47 13.45 2.69
C HIS A 171 -11.93 13.26 1.25
N PHE A 172 -11.02 13.31 0.29
CA PHE A 172 -11.37 13.07 -1.12
C PHE A 172 -11.93 11.66 -1.34
N PHE A 173 -11.42 10.67 -0.63
CA PHE A 173 -11.89 9.28 -0.70
C PHE A 173 -13.02 8.94 0.27
N ASP A 174 -13.54 9.91 1.04
CA ASP A 174 -14.68 9.68 1.95
C ASP A 174 -15.89 9.11 1.19
N GLY A 175 -16.43 7.97 1.68
CA GLY A 175 -17.50 7.22 1.01
C GLY A 175 -17.09 6.43 -0.24
N ARG A 176 -15.81 6.49 -0.65
CA ARG A 176 -15.29 5.86 -1.88
C ARG A 176 -14.16 4.86 -1.62
N ALA A 177 -13.54 4.94 -0.46
CA ALA A 177 -12.59 3.96 0.04
C ALA A 177 -12.99 3.48 1.43
N THR A 178 -12.58 2.27 1.78
CA THR A 178 -12.79 1.71 3.12
C THR A 178 -11.77 2.28 4.11
N LEU A 179 -10.54 2.48 3.66
CA LEU A 179 -9.44 2.96 4.48
C LEU A 179 -8.44 3.74 3.62
N VAL A 180 -8.00 4.89 4.12
CA VAL A 180 -6.88 5.65 3.58
C VAL A 180 -5.81 5.77 4.65
N ILE A 181 -4.59 5.36 4.35
CA ILE A 181 -3.45 5.38 5.27
C ILE A 181 -2.35 6.25 4.66
N GLY A 182 -1.77 7.14 5.48
CA GLY A 182 -0.61 7.93 5.10
C GLY A 182 0.69 7.21 5.46
N THR A 183 1.65 7.20 4.53
CA THR A 183 3.02 6.68 4.70
C THR A 183 4.06 7.76 4.39
N HIS A 184 5.33 7.48 4.41
CA HIS A 184 6.51 8.30 4.11
C HIS A 184 7.22 8.91 5.31
N THR A 185 6.53 9.56 6.22
CA THR A 185 7.19 10.38 7.28
C THR A 185 7.80 9.56 8.41
N HIS A 186 7.62 8.22 8.41
CA HIS A 186 8.15 7.28 9.43
C HIS A 186 7.79 7.65 10.88
N ILE A 187 6.70 8.41 11.07
CA ILE A 187 6.23 8.86 12.37
C ILE A 187 4.80 8.41 12.58
N PRO A 188 4.53 7.60 13.63
CA PRO A 188 3.16 7.28 13.99
C PRO A 188 2.42 8.53 14.45
N THR A 189 1.17 8.68 14.03
CA THR A 189 0.32 9.82 14.37
C THR A 189 -0.90 9.34 15.15
N ASN A 190 -1.59 10.26 15.82
CA ASN A 190 -2.79 9.99 16.61
C ASN A 190 -4.02 10.71 16.01
N ASP A 191 -4.14 10.67 14.70
CA ASP A 191 -5.20 11.34 13.93
C ASP A 191 -6.19 10.37 13.27
N ALA A 192 -6.16 9.10 13.68
CA ALA A 192 -7.09 8.09 13.19
C ALA A 192 -8.54 8.49 13.48
N ARG A 193 -9.37 8.48 12.44
CA ARG A 193 -10.79 8.88 12.54
C ARG A 193 -11.65 8.14 11.54
N VAL A 194 -12.92 8.01 11.85
CA VAL A 194 -13.94 7.55 10.92
C VAL A 194 -14.60 8.79 10.32
N LEU A 195 -14.59 8.90 9.01
CA LEU A 195 -15.28 9.96 8.28
C LEU A 195 -16.78 9.67 8.18
N LYS A 196 -17.54 10.63 7.64
CA LYS A 196 -19.00 10.62 7.73
C LYS A 196 -19.67 9.60 6.79
N ASN A 197 -19.08 9.32 5.62
CA ASN A 197 -19.72 8.50 4.59
C ASN A 197 -19.10 7.11 4.46
#